data_62f28d5bc7c341a4ab11a8f63535051e
#
_entry.id   62f28d5bc7c341a4ab11a8f63535051e
#
_cell.length_a   1.000
_cell.length_b   1.000
_cell.length_c   1.000
_cell.angle_alpha   90.00
_cell.angle_beta   90.00
_cell.angle_gamma   90.00
#
_symmetry.space_group_name_H-M   'P 1'
#
loop_
_entity.id
_entity.type
_entity.pdbx_description
1 polymer ?
#
loop_
_entity_poly.entity_id
_entity_poly.type
_entity_poly.pdbx_seq_one_letter_code
_entity_poly.pdbx_strand_id
1 'polypeptide(L)'
;MSSAVRAGVSSPQRILFFADAASVHTRRWVAAVAERGAQAIVVTRNPCEVPGAQQVITLAPGSDKLSWFTALPEVRRVAAEVMQRFKPDLVHGHYVTSYGMWAAACGLKVPKVLTAWGSDILVTPRESLLMRLVVGWSLRRADLITADSLDMLEAIAAYHPAASVQQILWGADTDHFCPGTPASGFEVVSLRSWEPNYNIDVILEAFAQLVAQRPQLDARLHLLGGGPMDAALRARVDALKLQAHVQFHGRVGDKAMVEAIQRSRVSVSVPTSDATSVSVLESMACGLPIIASDLPANRQWIDTRGGWITPVRDASAITQALLQAHDLPDQARAMGLHNRERIERDASRRGQMDRMWKLYGQVLAPNLKGQPPVAPAKGRQA
;
A
#
# COMPACT_ATOMS: atom_id res chain seq x y z
N MET A 1 -1.67 -48.20 -14.04
CA MET A 1 -2.33 -47.56 -12.90
C MET A 1 -1.24 -46.99 -12.02
N SER A 2 -0.90 -45.74 -12.16
CA SER A 2 0.07 -45.05 -11.29
C SER A 2 -0.57 -43.79 -10.82
N SER A 3 -1.00 -43.79 -9.56
CA SER A 3 -1.52 -42.62 -8.82
C SER A 3 -0.33 -41.75 -8.50
N ALA A 4 -0.11 -40.70 -9.29
CA ALA A 4 0.80 -39.63 -8.95
C ALA A 4 0.22 -38.87 -7.75
N VAL A 5 0.75 -39.13 -6.55
CA VAL A 5 0.54 -38.33 -5.35
C VAL A 5 1.02 -36.91 -5.67
N ARG A 6 0.10 -36.02 -5.88
CA ARG A 6 0.41 -34.57 -5.85
C ARG A 6 0.98 -34.25 -4.47
N ALA A 7 2.28 -34.03 -4.39
CA ALA A 7 2.90 -33.47 -3.20
C ALA A 7 2.16 -32.17 -2.84
N GLY A 8 1.33 -32.23 -1.80
CA GLY A 8 0.59 -31.08 -1.32
C GLY A 8 1.59 -30.02 -0.89
N VAL A 9 1.49 -28.83 -1.47
CA VAL A 9 2.24 -27.66 -1.02
C VAL A 9 1.81 -27.40 0.43
N SER A 10 2.72 -27.59 1.39
CA SER A 10 2.43 -27.37 2.81
C SER A 10 2.22 -25.89 3.05
N SER A 11 1.00 -25.51 3.43
CA SER A 11 0.70 -24.13 3.84
C SER A 11 1.27 -23.87 5.23
N PRO A 12 1.73 -22.64 5.56
CA PRO A 12 2.21 -22.33 6.88
C PRO A 12 1.07 -22.43 7.90
N GLN A 13 1.35 -23.02 9.03
CA GLN A 13 0.39 -23.08 10.14
C GLN A 13 0.69 -22.01 11.19
N ARG A 14 1.96 -21.59 11.30
CA ARG A 14 2.44 -20.65 12.33
C ARG A 14 3.43 -19.68 11.73
N ILE A 15 3.11 -18.40 11.83
CA ILE A 15 3.93 -17.31 11.28
C ILE A 15 4.34 -16.36 12.39
N LEU A 16 5.65 -16.06 12.47
CA LEU A 16 6.17 -15.00 13.32
C LEU A 16 6.35 -13.74 12.48
N PHE A 17 5.57 -12.71 12.80
CA PHE A 17 5.70 -11.39 12.16
C PHE A 17 6.60 -10.48 12.98
N PHE A 18 7.49 -9.77 12.31
CA PHE A 18 8.11 -8.55 12.78
C PHE A 18 7.49 -7.40 11.99
N ALA A 19 6.60 -6.62 12.62
CA ALA A 19 5.83 -5.61 11.91
C ALA A 19 5.28 -4.54 12.86
N ASP A 20 4.92 -3.39 12.31
CA ASP A 20 4.23 -2.35 13.06
C ASP A 20 2.76 -2.75 13.30
N ALA A 21 2.42 -3.09 14.55
CA ALA A 21 1.06 -3.50 14.91
C ALA A 21 0.04 -2.35 14.77
N ALA A 22 0.46 -1.09 14.88
CA ALA A 22 -0.41 0.06 14.70
C ALA A 22 -0.77 0.30 13.23
N SER A 23 0.01 -0.26 12.29
CA SER A 23 -0.27 -0.12 10.86
C SER A 23 -1.52 -0.90 10.43
N VAL A 24 -2.41 -0.24 9.70
CA VAL A 24 -3.59 -0.87 9.09
C VAL A 24 -3.18 -2.00 8.14
N HIS A 25 -2.06 -1.88 7.45
CA HIS A 25 -1.56 -2.90 6.53
C HIS A 25 -1.15 -4.18 7.27
N THR A 26 -0.42 -4.05 8.38
CA THR A 26 -0.08 -5.20 9.22
C THR A 26 -1.32 -5.90 9.76
N ARG A 27 -2.28 -5.15 10.28
CA ARG A 27 -3.53 -5.70 10.82
C ARG A 27 -4.33 -6.45 9.76
N ARG A 28 -4.51 -5.84 8.58
CA ARG A 28 -5.20 -6.47 7.44
C ARG A 28 -4.48 -7.73 6.94
N TRP A 29 -3.15 -7.72 6.94
CA TRP A 29 -2.36 -8.88 6.51
C TRP A 29 -2.45 -10.04 7.49
N VAL A 30 -2.29 -9.78 8.79
CA VAL A 30 -2.39 -10.80 9.84
C VAL A 30 -3.79 -11.39 9.89
N ALA A 31 -4.84 -10.58 9.79
CA ALA A 31 -6.23 -11.07 9.70
C ALA A 31 -6.40 -12.00 8.49
N ALA A 32 -5.90 -11.63 7.32
CA ALA A 32 -6.02 -12.43 6.10
C ALA A 32 -5.28 -13.79 6.18
N VAL A 33 -4.15 -13.89 6.88
CA VAL A 33 -3.48 -15.19 7.09
C VAL A 33 -4.21 -16.02 8.16
N ALA A 34 -4.79 -15.38 9.17
CA ALA A 34 -5.61 -16.08 10.18
C ALA A 34 -6.90 -16.67 9.57
N GLU A 35 -7.56 -15.94 8.66
CA GLU A 35 -8.72 -16.44 7.90
C GLU A 35 -8.39 -17.68 7.06
N ARG A 36 -7.12 -17.87 6.69
CA ARG A 36 -6.61 -19.07 5.98
C ARG A 36 -6.13 -20.18 6.91
N GLY A 37 -6.37 -20.04 8.22
CA GLY A 37 -6.08 -21.05 9.24
C GLY A 37 -4.68 -20.97 9.85
N ALA A 38 -3.87 -19.95 9.52
CA ALA A 38 -2.58 -19.79 10.20
C ALA A 38 -2.73 -19.09 11.54
N GLN A 39 -1.90 -19.50 12.51
CA GLN A 39 -1.67 -18.78 13.75
C GLN A 39 -0.56 -17.74 13.54
N ALA A 40 -0.72 -16.55 14.12
CA ALA A 40 0.25 -15.47 14.00
C ALA A 40 0.66 -14.92 15.37
N ILE A 41 1.97 -14.69 15.55
CA ILE A 41 2.51 -13.85 16.61
C ILE A 41 3.14 -12.63 15.95
N VAL A 42 2.87 -11.44 16.52
CA VAL A 42 3.42 -10.17 16.02
C VAL A 42 4.38 -9.59 17.04
N VAL A 43 5.62 -9.34 16.65
CA VAL A 43 6.63 -8.61 17.43
C VAL A 43 6.73 -7.19 16.90
N THR A 44 6.51 -6.22 17.78
CA THR A 44 6.35 -4.81 17.41
C THR A 44 6.97 -3.86 18.45
N ARG A 45 7.22 -2.61 18.05
CA ARG A 45 7.47 -1.48 18.98
C ARG A 45 6.22 -0.65 19.25
N ASN A 46 5.27 -0.65 18.30
CA ASN A 46 4.06 0.15 18.37
C ASN A 46 2.89 -0.78 18.76
N PRO A 47 2.59 -0.95 20.03
CA PRO A 47 1.56 -1.89 20.47
C PRO A 47 0.18 -1.43 19.97
N CYS A 48 -0.55 -2.36 19.38
CA CYS A 48 -1.93 -2.20 18.97
C CYS A 48 -2.56 -3.59 18.91
N GLU A 49 -3.85 -3.67 19.09
CA GLU A 49 -4.59 -4.89 18.83
C GLU A 49 -4.49 -5.25 17.32
N VAL A 50 -4.14 -6.50 17.06
CA VAL A 50 -4.01 -7.02 15.70
C VAL A 50 -5.01 -8.17 15.52
N PRO A 51 -6.11 -7.95 14.78
CA PRO A 51 -7.10 -9.00 14.51
C PRO A 51 -6.44 -10.25 13.91
N GLY A 52 -6.77 -11.41 14.46
CA GLY A 52 -6.21 -12.69 14.02
C GLY A 52 -4.83 -13.03 14.59
N ALA A 53 -4.17 -12.13 15.31
CA ALA A 53 -2.95 -12.48 16.03
C ALA A 53 -3.28 -13.22 17.32
N GLN A 54 -2.57 -14.35 17.57
CA GLN A 54 -2.65 -15.07 18.82
C GLN A 54 -2.00 -14.29 19.97
N GLN A 55 -0.94 -13.55 19.66
CA GLN A 55 -0.20 -12.72 20.60
C GLN A 55 0.47 -11.55 19.89
N VAL A 56 0.49 -10.38 20.56
CA VAL A 56 1.32 -9.24 20.20
C VAL A 56 2.37 -9.06 21.28
N ILE A 57 3.66 -9.14 20.92
CA ILE A 57 4.80 -8.97 21.80
C ILE A 57 5.41 -7.60 21.53
N THR A 58 5.41 -6.74 22.56
CA THR A 58 5.94 -5.39 22.45
C THR A 58 7.39 -5.35 22.93
N LEU A 59 8.28 -4.85 22.08
CA LEU A 59 9.66 -4.53 22.44
C LEU A 59 9.77 -3.09 22.95
N ALA A 60 10.86 -2.79 23.64
CA ALA A 60 11.10 -1.47 24.18
C ALA A 60 10.99 -0.39 23.08
N PRO A 61 10.32 0.75 23.35
CA PRO A 61 10.23 1.86 22.39
C PRO A 61 11.63 2.41 22.09
N GLY A 62 11.81 2.93 20.89
CA GLY A 62 13.05 3.56 20.48
C GLY A 62 12.76 4.76 19.61
N SER A 63 13.44 5.87 19.86
CA SER A 63 13.17 7.16 19.25
C SER A 63 14.03 7.48 18.02
N ASP A 64 15.10 6.71 17.77
CA ASP A 64 16.09 6.99 16.75
C ASP A 64 16.44 5.77 15.87
N LYS A 65 17.18 6.02 14.79
CA LYS A 65 17.61 4.97 13.87
C LYS A 65 18.57 3.97 14.54
N LEU A 66 19.34 4.38 15.53
CA LEU A 66 20.31 3.52 16.23
C LEU A 66 19.60 2.51 17.12
N SER A 67 18.48 2.88 17.69
CA SER A 67 17.67 2.01 18.57
C SER A 67 17.23 0.70 17.90
N TRP A 68 17.10 0.68 16.56
CA TRP A 68 16.80 -0.55 15.83
C TRP A 68 17.93 -1.58 15.92
N PHE A 69 19.19 -1.13 15.97
CA PHE A 69 20.37 -2.00 16.10
C PHE A 69 20.58 -2.42 17.55
N THR A 70 20.43 -1.51 18.50
CA THR A 70 20.61 -1.82 19.93
C THR A 70 19.56 -2.80 20.49
N ALA A 71 18.38 -2.90 19.84
CA ALA A 71 17.36 -3.88 20.18
C ALA A 71 17.66 -5.31 19.69
N LEU A 72 18.67 -5.54 18.85
CA LEU A 72 18.94 -6.87 18.28
C LEU A 72 19.14 -8.00 19.31
N PRO A 73 19.83 -7.80 20.45
CA PRO A 73 19.92 -8.83 21.50
C PRO A 73 18.52 -9.24 22.04
N GLU A 74 17.64 -8.26 22.28
CA GLU A 74 16.27 -8.50 22.73
C GLU A 74 15.44 -9.19 21.65
N VAL A 75 15.52 -8.75 20.39
CA VAL A 75 14.87 -9.39 19.24
C VAL A 75 15.24 -10.87 19.16
N ARG A 76 16.52 -11.21 19.31
CA ARG A 76 17.00 -12.61 19.27
C ARG A 76 16.50 -13.42 20.46
N ARG A 77 16.47 -12.84 21.66
CA ARG A 77 15.94 -13.49 22.87
C ARG A 77 14.45 -13.80 22.68
N VAL A 78 13.65 -12.81 22.28
CA VAL A 78 12.22 -12.98 22.04
C VAL A 78 11.96 -14.00 20.92
N ALA A 79 12.71 -13.93 19.82
CA ALA A 79 12.60 -14.90 18.74
C ALA A 79 12.89 -16.34 19.20
N ALA A 80 13.91 -16.54 20.05
CA ALA A 80 14.24 -17.84 20.61
C ALA A 80 13.13 -18.37 21.54
N GLU A 81 12.55 -17.52 22.40
CA GLU A 81 11.40 -17.86 23.26
C GLU A 81 10.17 -18.25 22.44
N VAL A 82 9.86 -17.47 21.36
CA VAL A 82 8.78 -17.80 20.44
C VAL A 82 9.06 -19.13 19.72
N MET A 83 10.30 -19.39 19.33
CA MET A 83 10.68 -20.66 18.70
C MET A 83 10.43 -21.84 19.64
N GLN A 84 10.73 -21.71 20.91
CA GLN A 84 10.53 -22.81 21.89
C GLN A 84 9.04 -23.13 22.10
N ARG A 85 8.19 -22.10 22.20
CA ARG A 85 6.78 -22.25 22.58
C ARG A 85 5.85 -22.39 21.39
N PHE A 86 6.06 -21.57 20.36
CA PHE A 86 5.16 -21.44 19.22
C PHE A 86 5.65 -22.21 17.97
N LYS A 87 6.97 -22.40 17.82
CA LYS A 87 7.62 -23.10 16.69
C LYS A 87 7.12 -22.60 15.32
N PRO A 88 7.36 -21.33 14.98
CA PRO A 88 6.93 -20.76 13.70
C PRO A 88 7.54 -21.51 12.53
N ASP A 89 6.73 -21.73 11.49
CA ASP A 89 7.17 -22.36 10.24
C ASP A 89 7.99 -21.40 9.38
N LEU A 90 7.68 -20.10 9.47
CA LEU A 90 8.42 -19.01 8.81
C LEU A 90 8.39 -17.73 9.62
N VAL A 91 9.30 -16.83 9.29
CA VAL A 91 9.35 -15.45 9.79
C VAL A 91 9.00 -14.49 8.67
N HIS A 92 8.14 -13.51 8.94
CA HIS A 92 7.80 -12.45 8.00
C HIS A 92 8.11 -11.07 8.57
N GLY A 93 9.00 -10.33 7.90
CA GLY A 93 9.35 -8.95 8.27
C GLY A 93 8.75 -7.93 7.31
N HIS A 94 8.03 -6.97 7.85
CA HIS A 94 7.54 -5.81 7.10
C HIS A 94 8.49 -4.63 7.23
N TYR A 95 8.64 -3.83 6.18
CA TYR A 95 9.49 -2.65 6.13
C TYR A 95 10.98 -2.98 6.33
N VAL A 96 11.70 -3.14 5.23
CA VAL A 96 13.03 -3.77 5.16
C VAL A 96 14.10 -3.11 6.04
N THR A 97 14.06 -1.79 6.25
CA THR A 97 15.05 -1.05 7.03
C THR A 97 14.87 -1.12 8.55
N SER A 98 13.74 -1.69 9.04
CA SER A 98 13.40 -1.79 10.46
C SER A 98 12.99 -3.21 10.86
N TYR A 99 11.74 -3.52 10.86
CA TYR A 99 11.21 -4.85 11.21
C TYR A 99 11.73 -5.96 10.28
N GLY A 100 11.93 -5.65 8.98
CA GLY A 100 12.55 -6.58 8.04
C GLY A 100 14.01 -6.89 8.41
N MET A 101 14.77 -5.90 8.87
CA MET A 101 16.11 -6.11 9.41
C MET A 101 16.06 -7.03 10.66
N TRP A 102 15.08 -6.84 11.55
CA TRP A 102 14.91 -7.73 12.71
C TRP A 102 14.57 -9.16 12.29
N ALA A 103 13.67 -9.34 11.33
CA ALA A 103 13.37 -10.66 10.76
C ALA A 103 14.63 -11.32 10.18
N ALA A 104 15.46 -10.57 9.45
CA ALA A 104 16.73 -11.04 8.89
C ALA A 104 17.77 -11.39 9.97
N ALA A 105 17.74 -10.68 11.13
CA ALA A 105 18.72 -10.77 12.21
C ALA A 105 18.28 -11.67 13.39
N CYS A 106 17.04 -12.16 13.42
CA CYS A 106 16.42 -12.83 14.57
C CYS A 106 17.12 -14.15 15.00
N GLY A 107 17.99 -14.72 14.17
CA GLY A 107 18.75 -15.93 14.47
C GLY A 107 18.02 -17.24 14.23
N LEU A 108 16.73 -17.22 13.86
CA LEU A 108 15.97 -18.44 13.59
C LEU A 108 16.37 -19.07 12.25
N LYS A 109 16.40 -20.42 12.22
CA LYS A 109 16.73 -21.22 11.03
C LYS A 109 15.48 -21.65 10.26
N VAL A 110 14.49 -20.78 10.16
CA VAL A 110 13.28 -20.96 9.35
C VAL A 110 13.29 -20.01 8.18
N PRO A 111 12.54 -20.29 7.10
CA PRO A 111 12.42 -19.39 5.98
C PRO A 111 12.02 -17.96 6.37
N LYS A 112 12.58 -16.98 5.67
CA LYS A 112 12.36 -15.56 5.91
C LYS A 112 11.72 -14.89 4.71
N VAL A 113 10.62 -14.25 4.94
CA VAL A 113 9.91 -13.41 3.96
C VAL A 113 10.09 -11.96 4.36
N LEU A 114 10.43 -11.10 3.41
CA LEU A 114 10.50 -9.66 3.62
C LEU A 114 9.54 -8.95 2.67
N THR A 115 8.69 -8.07 3.21
CA THR A 115 7.80 -7.23 2.42
C THR A 115 8.25 -5.77 2.51
N ALA A 116 8.63 -5.20 1.38
CA ALA A 116 8.96 -3.79 1.23
C ALA A 116 7.68 -2.94 1.13
N TRP A 117 7.73 -1.71 1.66
CA TRP A 117 6.56 -0.83 1.78
C TRP A 117 6.65 0.45 0.94
N GLY A 118 7.81 0.76 0.36
CA GLY A 118 8.05 1.94 -0.48
C GLY A 118 9.27 2.72 -0.04
N SER A 119 9.15 3.58 0.96
CA SER A 119 10.25 4.47 1.39
C SER A 119 11.48 3.73 1.93
N ASP A 120 11.32 2.52 2.43
CA ASP A 120 12.41 1.64 2.87
C ASP A 120 13.31 1.14 1.73
N ILE A 121 12.83 1.20 0.49
CA ILE A 121 13.58 0.84 -0.72
C ILE A 121 13.85 2.07 -1.61
N LEU A 122 12.83 2.92 -1.82
CA LEU A 122 12.91 4.01 -2.80
C LEU A 122 13.55 5.30 -2.25
N VAL A 123 13.48 5.54 -0.93
CA VAL A 123 13.91 6.80 -0.30
C VAL A 123 15.07 6.57 0.66
N THR A 124 14.86 5.82 1.73
CA THR A 124 15.81 5.68 2.84
C THR A 124 17.24 5.25 2.41
N PRO A 125 17.42 4.30 1.45
CA PRO A 125 18.74 3.91 0.99
C PRO A 125 19.47 4.97 0.14
N ARG A 126 18.73 5.95 -0.40
CA ARG A 126 19.31 7.07 -1.15
C ARG A 126 19.85 8.16 -0.23
N GLU A 127 19.25 8.31 0.95
CA GLU A 127 19.63 9.32 1.94
C GLU A 127 20.78 8.86 2.85
N SER A 128 21.04 7.55 2.97
CA SER A 128 22.00 7.00 3.92
C SER A 128 22.69 5.76 3.38
N LEU A 129 24.05 5.84 3.24
CA LEU A 129 24.88 4.69 2.87
C LEU A 129 24.74 3.53 3.86
N LEU A 130 24.63 3.83 5.17
CA LEU A 130 24.40 2.80 6.19
C LEU A 130 23.09 2.06 5.93
N MET A 131 22.00 2.80 5.67
CA MET A 131 20.70 2.17 5.37
C MET A 131 20.75 1.38 4.06
N ARG A 132 21.47 1.84 3.06
CA ARG A 132 21.70 1.07 1.83
C ARG A 132 22.38 -0.27 2.10
N LEU A 133 23.39 -0.29 2.98
CA LEU A 133 24.05 -1.54 3.40
C LEU A 133 23.11 -2.45 4.20
N VAL A 134 22.32 -1.88 5.10
CA VAL A 134 21.32 -2.61 5.90
C VAL A 134 20.27 -3.26 4.99
N VAL A 135 19.75 -2.53 4.01
CA VAL A 135 18.82 -3.07 3.01
C VAL A 135 19.44 -4.24 2.26
N GLY A 136 20.62 -4.04 1.66
CA GLY A 136 21.31 -5.12 0.92
C GLY A 136 21.64 -6.33 1.80
N TRP A 137 21.98 -6.12 3.08
CA TRP A 137 22.23 -7.18 4.05
C TRP A 137 20.96 -7.95 4.41
N SER A 138 19.83 -7.24 4.61
CA SER A 138 18.54 -7.84 4.93
C SER A 138 18.01 -8.65 3.75
N LEU A 139 18.00 -8.07 2.55
CA LEU A 139 17.50 -8.72 1.33
C LEU A 139 18.26 -10.01 1.00
N ARG A 140 19.59 -10.05 1.22
CA ARG A 140 20.39 -11.27 0.99
C ARG A 140 20.09 -12.41 1.98
N ARG A 141 19.35 -12.16 3.05
CA ARG A 141 18.95 -13.16 4.06
C ARG A 141 17.51 -13.62 3.93
N ALA A 142 16.78 -13.05 3.01
CA ALA A 142 15.43 -13.49 2.69
C ALA A 142 15.42 -14.73 1.80
N ASP A 143 14.40 -15.55 1.94
CA ASP A 143 14.06 -16.65 1.03
C ASP A 143 12.99 -16.21 0.01
N LEU A 144 12.19 -15.19 0.36
CA LEU A 144 11.23 -14.51 -0.50
C LEU A 144 11.19 -13.03 -0.17
N ILE A 145 11.13 -12.21 -1.20
CA ILE A 145 10.96 -10.75 -1.06
C ILE A 145 9.70 -10.36 -1.82
N THR A 146 8.85 -9.53 -1.21
CA THR A 146 7.67 -8.98 -1.88
C THR A 146 7.68 -7.46 -1.84
N ALA A 147 7.12 -6.85 -2.88
CA ALA A 147 6.93 -5.41 -3.00
C ALA A 147 5.62 -5.14 -3.76
N ASP A 148 5.06 -3.95 -3.62
CA ASP A 148 3.75 -3.63 -4.19
C ASP A 148 3.80 -2.88 -5.52
N SER A 149 4.98 -2.48 -6.00
CA SER A 149 5.14 -1.76 -7.27
C SER A 149 6.31 -2.28 -8.10
N LEU A 150 6.25 -2.09 -9.42
CA LEU A 150 7.28 -2.58 -10.35
C LEU A 150 8.61 -1.85 -10.17
N ASP A 151 8.59 -0.55 -9.93
CA ASP A 151 9.79 0.25 -9.66
C ASP A 151 10.50 -0.19 -8.37
N MET A 152 9.75 -0.64 -7.36
CA MET A 152 10.34 -1.27 -6.18
C MET A 152 10.98 -2.61 -6.50
N LEU A 153 10.37 -3.44 -7.36
CA LEU A 153 10.98 -4.70 -7.79
C LEU A 153 12.31 -4.45 -8.51
N GLU A 154 12.37 -3.45 -9.38
CA GLU A 154 13.60 -3.04 -10.07
C GLU A 154 14.65 -2.53 -9.08
N ALA A 155 14.25 -1.68 -8.13
CA ALA A 155 15.15 -1.17 -7.09
C ALA A 155 15.69 -2.29 -6.18
N ILE A 156 14.89 -3.30 -5.86
CA ILE A 156 15.31 -4.49 -5.10
C ILE A 156 16.27 -5.35 -5.94
N ALA A 157 15.98 -5.54 -7.23
CA ALA A 157 16.84 -6.33 -8.12
C ALA A 157 18.27 -5.78 -8.20
N ALA A 158 18.46 -4.46 -8.07
CA ALA A 158 19.79 -3.83 -8.03
C ALA A 158 20.67 -4.27 -6.84
N TYR A 159 20.09 -4.87 -5.79
CA TYR A 159 20.83 -5.48 -4.68
C TYR A 159 21.23 -6.93 -4.92
N HIS A 160 20.84 -7.51 -6.07
CA HIS A 160 21.11 -8.90 -6.45
C HIS A 160 20.78 -9.92 -5.34
N PRO A 161 19.55 -9.94 -4.80
CA PRO A 161 19.17 -10.94 -3.82
C PRO A 161 19.13 -12.33 -4.46
N ALA A 162 19.51 -13.37 -3.69
CA ALA A 162 19.35 -14.76 -4.14
C ALA A 162 17.88 -15.22 -4.03
N ALA A 163 17.06 -14.50 -3.26
CA ALA A 163 15.66 -14.79 -3.05
C ALA A 163 14.81 -14.46 -4.28
N SER A 164 13.69 -15.17 -4.44
CA SER A 164 12.64 -14.78 -5.37
C SER A 164 12.05 -13.42 -4.99
N VAL A 165 11.89 -12.52 -5.96
CA VAL A 165 11.28 -11.21 -5.77
C VAL A 165 9.94 -11.21 -6.51
N GLN A 166 8.85 -10.95 -5.79
CA GLN A 166 7.49 -11.05 -6.32
C GLN A 166 6.67 -9.80 -6.01
N GLN A 167 5.81 -9.41 -6.96
CA GLN A 167 4.84 -8.35 -6.69
C GLN A 167 3.66 -8.92 -5.91
N ILE A 168 3.41 -8.36 -4.73
CA ILE A 168 2.20 -8.59 -3.94
C ILE A 168 1.67 -7.23 -3.48
N LEU A 169 0.49 -6.90 -3.95
CA LEU A 169 -0.18 -5.65 -3.59
C LEU A 169 -0.88 -5.77 -2.23
N TRP A 170 -1.03 -4.64 -1.56
CA TRP A 170 -1.93 -4.55 -0.41
C TRP A 170 -3.37 -4.85 -0.82
N GLY A 171 -3.73 -4.45 -2.06
CA GLY A 171 -5.01 -4.69 -2.70
C GLY A 171 -6.16 -3.91 -2.06
N ALA A 172 -7.24 -3.76 -2.81
CA ALA A 172 -8.49 -3.22 -2.30
C ALA A 172 -9.44 -4.35 -1.89
N ASP A 173 -10.19 -4.13 -0.81
CA ASP A 173 -11.30 -5.00 -0.43
C ASP A 173 -12.50 -4.71 -1.32
N THR A 174 -12.64 -5.48 -2.38
CA THR A 174 -13.65 -5.25 -3.42
C THR A 174 -15.09 -5.55 -2.97
N ASP A 175 -15.26 -6.24 -1.86
CA ASP A 175 -16.58 -6.48 -1.26
C ASP A 175 -17.02 -5.25 -0.44
N HIS A 176 -16.07 -4.58 0.21
CA HIS A 176 -16.30 -3.38 1.01
C HIS A 176 -16.26 -2.10 0.16
N PHE A 177 -15.23 -1.94 -0.66
CA PHE A 177 -15.09 -0.84 -1.63
C PHE A 177 -15.78 -1.24 -2.93
N CYS A 178 -17.02 -0.85 -3.09
CA CYS A 178 -17.86 -1.16 -4.26
C CYS A 178 -18.53 0.11 -4.79
N PRO A 179 -18.93 0.12 -6.07
CA PRO A 179 -19.65 1.25 -6.65
C PRO A 179 -20.89 1.63 -5.85
N GLY A 180 -21.15 2.92 -5.77
CA GLY A 180 -22.32 3.49 -5.11
C GLY A 180 -23.09 4.44 -6.02
N THR A 181 -23.98 5.23 -5.43
CA THR A 181 -24.74 6.25 -6.14
C THR A 181 -24.06 7.61 -5.93
N PRO A 182 -23.51 8.22 -6.99
CA PRO A 182 -22.93 9.54 -6.90
C PRO A 182 -23.95 10.60 -6.49
N ALA A 183 -23.49 11.63 -5.78
CA ALA A 183 -24.31 12.80 -5.46
C ALA A 183 -24.78 13.56 -6.72
N SER A 184 -25.79 14.41 -6.59
CA SER A 184 -26.29 15.23 -7.69
C SER A 184 -25.28 16.28 -8.15
N GLY A 185 -24.44 16.80 -7.23
CA GLY A 185 -23.36 17.73 -7.51
C GLY A 185 -22.10 17.09 -8.09
N PHE A 186 -21.11 17.91 -8.41
CA PHE A 186 -19.78 17.44 -8.81
C PHE A 186 -18.89 17.30 -7.58
N GLU A 187 -18.93 16.13 -6.95
CA GLU A 187 -18.14 15.83 -5.76
C GLU A 187 -16.79 15.18 -6.15
N VAL A 188 -15.72 15.75 -5.59
CA VAL A 188 -14.32 15.32 -5.78
C VAL A 188 -13.80 14.83 -4.44
N VAL A 189 -13.06 13.71 -4.41
CA VAL A 189 -12.49 13.18 -3.17
C VAL A 189 -10.97 13.05 -3.25
N SER A 190 -10.28 13.35 -2.13
CA SER A 190 -8.88 13.01 -1.91
C SER A 190 -8.72 12.31 -0.55
N LEU A 191 -8.08 11.14 -0.56
CA LEU A 191 -7.93 10.23 0.59
C LEU A 191 -6.49 10.22 1.13
N ARG A 192 -5.73 11.29 0.88
CA ARG A 192 -4.30 11.34 1.22
C ARG A 192 -4.06 12.02 2.56
N SER A 193 -3.01 11.59 3.26
CA SER A 193 -2.51 12.30 4.45
C SER A 193 -2.17 13.74 4.12
N TRP A 194 -2.32 14.63 5.09
CA TRP A 194 -2.02 16.07 4.93
C TRP A 194 -0.55 16.34 5.26
N GLU A 195 0.32 15.79 4.42
CA GLU A 195 1.77 15.93 4.48
C GLU A 195 2.29 16.57 3.17
N PRO A 196 3.46 17.24 3.19
CA PRO A 196 3.99 17.93 2.00
C PRO A 196 4.07 17.05 0.75
N ASN A 197 4.39 15.77 0.93
CA ASN A 197 4.53 14.81 -0.18
C ASN A 197 3.25 14.62 -1.00
N TYR A 198 2.06 14.82 -0.40
CA TYR A 198 0.77 14.51 -1.05
C TYR A 198 0.12 15.69 -1.77
N ASN A 199 0.75 16.88 -1.74
CA ASN A 199 0.38 18.05 -2.55
C ASN A 199 -1.12 18.43 -2.47
N ILE A 200 -1.72 18.38 -1.26
CA ILE A 200 -3.12 18.80 -1.06
C ILE A 200 -3.29 20.28 -1.36
N ASP A 201 -2.26 21.10 -1.12
CA ASP A 201 -2.19 22.51 -1.49
C ASP A 201 -2.41 22.72 -3.00
N VAL A 202 -1.81 21.90 -3.83
CA VAL A 202 -1.95 21.95 -5.30
C VAL A 202 -3.36 21.51 -5.74
N ILE A 203 -3.96 20.52 -5.04
CA ILE A 203 -5.36 20.12 -5.27
C ILE A 203 -6.30 21.29 -4.97
N LEU A 204 -6.07 22.03 -3.88
CA LEU A 204 -6.87 23.21 -3.54
C LEU A 204 -6.74 24.31 -4.60
N GLU A 205 -5.54 24.56 -5.13
CA GLU A 205 -5.31 25.51 -6.21
C GLU A 205 -6.05 25.12 -7.49
N ALA A 206 -5.96 23.85 -7.88
CA ALA A 206 -6.68 23.34 -9.04
C ALA A 206 -8.20 23.43 -8.87
N PHE A 207 -8.69 23.13 -7.68
CA PHE A 207 -10.11 23.20 -7.37
C PHE A 207 -10.62 24.67 -7.37
N ALA A 208 -9.82 25.62 -6.89
CA ALA A 208 -10.13 27.04 -6.99
C ALA A 208 -10.25 27.50 -8.46
N GLN A 209 -9.36 27.05 -9.33
CA GLN A 209 -9.43 27.33 -10.77
C GLN A 209 -10.69 26.73 -11.42
N LEU A 210 -11.09 25.51 -11.02
CA LEU A 210 -12.35 24.89 -11.46
C LEU A 210 -13.56 25.75 -11.09
N VAL A 211 -13.67 26.12 -9.80
CA VAL A 211 -14.79 26.95 -9.29
C VAL A 211 -14.84 28.29 -10.00
N ALA A 212 -13.69 28.95 -10.24
CA ALA A 212 -13.61 30.20 -10.97
C ALA A 212 -14.06 30.07 -12.43
N GLN A 213 -13.74 28.95 -13.11
CA GLN A 213 -14.12 28.70 -14.50
C GLN A 213 -15.57 28.20 -14.66
N ARG A 214 -16.17 27.67 -13.60
CA ARG A 214 -17.53 27.12 -13.56
C ARG A 214 -18.29 27.62 -12.33
N PRO A 215 -18.56 28.92 -12.20
CA PRO A 215 -19.14 29.51 -10.96
C PRO A 215 -20.55 29.02 -10.63
N GLN A 216 -21.25 28.43 -11.59
CA GLN A 216 -22.61 27.87 -11.40
C GLN A 216 -22.56 26.37 -11.04
N LEU A 217 -21.39 25.76 -11.03
CA LEU A 217 -21.25 24.33 -10.73
C LEU A 217 -21.35 24.11 -9.21
N ASP A 218 -22.28 23.26 -8.78
CA ASP A 218 -22.31 22.74 -7.39
C ASP A 218 -21.15 21.75 -7.21
N ALA A 219 -19.93 22.32 -7.08
CA ALA A 219 -18.71 21.55 -6.91
C ALA A 219 -18.30 21.49 -5.44
N ARG A 220 -17.93 20.30 -4.96
CA ARG A 220 -17.45 20.06 -3.60
C ARG A 220 -16.20 19.19 -3.60
N LEU A 221 -15.21 19.55 -2.78
CA LEU A 221 -13.99 18.80 -2.55
C LEU A 221 -13.99 18.24 -1.13
N HIS A 222 -13.93 16.91 -1.02
CA HIS A 222 -13.85 16.18 0.23
C HIS A 222 -12.40 15.77 0.49
N LEU A 223 -11.81 16.28 1.58
CA LEU A 223 -10.46 15.94 2.03
C LEU A 223 -10.57 15.00 3.24
N LEU A 224 -10.24 13.73 3.02
CA LEU A 224 -10.20 12.70 4.05
C LEU A 224 -8.74 12.38 4.37
N GLY A 225 -8.32 12.65 5.59
CA GLY A 225 -6.95 12.45 6.03
C GLY A 225 -6.63 13.29 7.26
N GLY A 226 -5.37 13.42 7.55
CA GLY A 226 -4.87 14.26 8.64
C GLY A 226 -3.35 14.31 8.58
N GLY A 227 -2.77 15.33 9.16
CA GLY A 227 -1.31 15.49 9.14
C GLY A 227 -0.86 16.89 9.55
N PRO A 228 0.44 17.13 9.52
CA PRO A 228 1.03 18.38 10.01
C PRO A 228 0.62 19.62 9.22
N MET A 229 0.09 19.45 7.99
CA MET A 229 -0.34 20.57 7.15
C MET A 229 -1.77 21.06 7.46
N ASP A 230 -2.51 20.51 8.43
CA ASP A 230 -3.93 20.84 8.67
C ASP A 230 -4.16 22.36 8.74
N ALA A 231 -3.44 23.07 9.60
CA ALA A 231 -3.59 24.52 9.76
C ALA A 231 -3.26 25.29 8.46
N ALA A 232 -2.20 24.89 7.75
CA ALA A 232 -1.79 25.53 6.51
C ALA A 232 -2.81 25.32 5.39
N LEU A 233 -3.41 24.13 5.29
CA LEU A 233 -4.43 23.82 4.28
C LEU A 233 -5.72 24.59 4.54
N ARG A 234 -6.15 24.75 5.81
CA ARG A 234 -7.32 25.58 6.17
C ARG A 234 -7.08 27.03 5.81
N ALA A 235 -5.91 27.58 6.17
CA ALA A 235 -5.54 28.95 5.77
C ALA A 235 -5.50 29.11 4.24
N ARG A 236 -5.09 28.07 3.50
CA ARG A 236 -5.12 28.09 2.02
C ARG A 236 -6.54 28.12 1.47
N VAL A 237 -7.48 27.34 2.06
CA VAL A 237 -8.91 27.39 1.72
C VAL A 237 -9.49 28.77 1.93
N ASP A 238 -9.14 29.47 3.03
CA ASP A 238 -9.57 30.83 3.31
C ASP A 238 -9.02 31.84 2.29
N ALA A 239 -7.72 31.76 1.99
CA ALA A 239 -7.08 32.60 1.00
C ALA A 239 -7.65 32.42 -0.42
N LEU A 240 -8.05 31.21 -0.78
CA LEU A 240 -8.67 30.88 -2.07
C LEU A 240 -10.19 31.08 -2.09
N LYS A 241 -10.81 31.49 -0.96
CA LYS A 241 -12.27 31.68 -0.79
C LYS A 241 -13.09 30.40 -1.11
N LEU A 242 -12.59 29.25 -0.67
CA LEU A 242 -13.19 27.93 -0.94
C LEU A 242 -14.01 27.37 0.23
N GLN A 243 -14.33 28.16 1.27
CA GLN A 243 -14.99 27.67 2.50
C GLN A 243 -16.35 26.99 2.22
N ALA A 244 -17.09 27.45 1.21
CA ALA A 244 -18.37 26.85 0.82
C ALA A 244 -18.22 25.55 -0.02
N HIS A 245 -17.01 25.26 -0.51
CA HIS A 245 -16.75 24.22 -1.47
C HIS A 245 -15.87 23.07 -0.93
N VAL A 246 -15.08 23.32 0.12
CA VAL A 246 -14.12 22.33 0.66
C VAL A 246 -14.55 21.83 2.03
N GLN A 247 -14.59 20.52 2.17
CA GLN A 247 -14.94 19.87 3.42
C GLN A 247 -13.76 19.03 3.93
N PHE A 248 -13.27 19.37 5.13
CA PHE A 248 -12.26 18.62 5.85
C PHE A 248 -12.94 17.58 6.75
N HIS A 249 -12.79 16.31 6.45
CA HIS A 249 -13.37 15.22 7.24
C HIS A 249 -12.44 14.71 8.36
N GLY A 250 -11.15 15.06 8.27
CA GLY A 250 -10.16 14.44 9.16
C GLY A 250 -9.92 12.97 8.83
N ARG A 251 -9.36 12.24 9.78
CA ARG A 251 -9.21 10.79 9.69
C ARG A 251 -10.55 10.13 10.03
N VAL A 252 -11.11 9.40 9.07
CA VAL A 252 -12.40 8.74 9.19
C VAL A 252 -12.22 7.22 9.24
N GLY A 253 -13.23 6.50 9.74
CA GLY A 253 -13.28 5.04 9.64
C GLY A 253 -13.68 4.56 8.25
N ASP A 254 -13.48 3.26 7.98
CA ASP A 254 -13.69 2.64 6.67
C ASP A 254 -15.08 2.93 6.09
N LYS A 255 -16.15 2.88 6.90
CA LYS A 255 -17.53 3.14 6.44
C LYS A 255 -17.71 4.55 5.87
N ALA A 256 -17.30 5.57 6.62
CA ALA A 256 -17.40 6.97 6.18
C ALA A 256 -16.50 7.24 4.96
N MET A 257 -15.35 6.57 4.85
CA MET A 257 -14.48 6.64 3.69
C MET A 257 -15.15 6.07 2.44
N VAL A 258 -15.76 4.89 2.54
CA VAL A 258 -16.52 4.29 1.42
C VAL A 258 -17.66 5.19 0.98
N GLU A 259 -18.47 5.72 1.93
CA GLU A 259 -19.57 6.64 1.63
C GLU A 259 -19.08 7.90 0.88
N ALA A 260 -17.97 8.48 1.31
CA ALA A 260 -17.38 9.66 0.63
C ALA A 260 -16.91 9.33 -0.79
N ILE A 261 -16.27 8.16 -1.00
CA ILE A 261 -15.87 7.72 -2.33
C ILE A 261 -17.09 7.48 -3.22
N GLN A 262 -18.09 6.75 -2.74
CA GLN A 262 -19.29 6.38 -3.49
C GLN A 262 -20.12 7.59 -3.93
N ARG A 263 -20.11 8.67 -3.18
CA ARG A 263 -20.77 9.93 -3.54
C ARG A 263 -20.03 10.75 -4.59
N SER A 264 -18.72 10.53 -4.71
CA SER A 264 -17.85 11.33 -5.57
C SER A 264 -17.95 10.94 -7.04
N ARG A 265 -17.54 11.86 -7.91
CA ARG A 265 -17.45 11.68 -9.38
C ARG A 265 -16.03 11.36 -9.84
N VAL A 266 -15.03 11.77 -9.07
CA VAL A 266 -13.63 11.59 -9.39
C VAL A 266 -12.78 11.58 -8.09
N SER A 267 -11.71 10.78 -8.09
CA SER A 267 -10.72 10.77 -6.99
C SER A 267 -9.41 11.40 -7.45
N VAL A 268 -8.79 12.23 -6.58
CA VAL A 268 -7.54 12.94 -6.87
C VAL A 268 -6.44 12.49 -5.91
N SER A 269 -5.32 12.01 -6.45
CA SER A 269 -4.13 11.60 -5.70
C SER A 269 -2.87 11.99 -6.45
N VAL A 270 -2.21 13.09 -6.06
CA VAL A 270 -1.11 13.72 -6.79
C VAL A 270 0.18 13.87 -5.97
N PRO A 271 0.68 12.78 -5.34
CA PRO A 271 1.92 12.83 -4.56
C PRO A 271 3.14 13.17 -5.41
N THR A 272 4.21 13.63 -4.75
CA THR A 272 5.54 13.81 -5.37
C THR A 272 6.29 12.48 -5.48
N SER A 273 6.06 11.55 -4.53
CA SER A 273 6.64 10.21 -4.51
C SER A 273 5.65 9.24 -3.86
N ASP A 274 5.46 8.11 -4.46
CA ASP A 274 4.61 7.03 -3.91
C ASP A 274 5.01 5.67 -4.53
N ALA A 275 4.66 4.59 -3.83
CA ALA A 275 4.53 3.25 -4.36
C ALA A 275 3.06 3.03 -4.82
N THR A 276 2.57 1.80 -4.89
CA THR A 276 1.16 1.57 -5.22
C THR A 276 0.24 2.08 -4.12
N SER A 277 -0.49 3.15 -4.40
CA SER A 277 -1.40 3.78 -3.44
C SER A 277 -2.64 2.93 -3.19
N VAL A 278 -2.82 2.46 -1.95
CA VAL A 278 -4.03 1.71 -1.56
C VAL A 278 -5.30 2.54 -1.74
N SER A 279 -5.27 3.83 -1.40
CA SER A 279 -6.43 4.71 -1.56
C SER A 279 -6.82 4.93 -3.02
N VAL A 280 -5.86 4.88 -3.95
CA VAL A 280 -6.15 4.87 -5.40
C VAL A 280 -6.84 3.56 -5.79
N LEU A 281 -6.32 2.41 -5.35
CA LEU A 281 -6.96 1.12 -5.63
C LEU A 281 -8.37 1.03 -5.01
N GLU A 282 -8.58 1.59 -3.81
CA GLU A 282 -9.89 1.66 -3.15
C GLU A 282 -10.87 2.56 -3.92
N SER A 283 -10.42 3.71 -4.43
CA SER A 283 -11.22 4.59 -5.29
C SER A 283 -11.57 3.92 -6.63
N MET A 284 -10.61 3.24 -7.25
CA MET A 284 -10.83 2.45 -8.47
C MET A 284 -11.82 1.30 -8.22
N ALA A 285 -11.74 0.64 -7.06
CA ALA A 285 -12.68 -0.41 -6.65
C ALA A 285 -14.11 0.12 -6.49
N CYS A 286 -14.29 1.37 -6.09
CA CYS A 286 -15.59 2.03 -6.06
C CYS A 286 -16.05 2.54 -7.44
N GLY A 287 -15.29 2.29 -8.50
CA GLY A 287 -15.66 2.67 -9.86
C GLY A 287 -15.45 4.16 -10.17
N LEU A 288 -14.47 4.80 -9.54
CA LEU A 288 -14.13 6.19 -9.86
C LEU A 288 -13.04 6.30 -10.91
N PRO A 289 -13.12 7.28 -11.82
CA PRO A 289 -11.97 7.75 -12.58
C PRO A 289 -10.97 8.42 -11.64
N ILE A 290 -9.68 8.36 -11.99
CA ILE A 290 -8.59 8.84 -11.13
C ILE A 290 -7.83 9.97 -11.81
N ILE A 291 -7.55 11.05 -11.07
CA ILE A 291 -6.54 12.05 -11.43
C ILE A 291 -5.32 11.81 -10.55
N ALA A 292 -4.20 11.48 -11.18
CA ALA A 292 -2.97 11.15 -10.44
C ALA A 292 -1.74 11.83 -11.03
N SER A 293 -0.73 12.08 -10.17
CA SER A 293 0.57 12.57 -10.62
C SER A 293 1.32 11.54 -11.45
N ASP A 294 2.19 12.03 -12.34
CA ASP A 294 3.02 11.24 -13.23
C ASP A 294 4.15 10.54 -12.47
N LEU A 295 3.83 9.39 -11.88
CA LEU A 295 4.76 8.51 -11.20
C LEU A 295 4.71 7.10 -11.83
N PRO A 296 5.83 6.35 -11.85
CA PRO A 296 5.85 4.98 -12.38
C PRO A 296 4.78 4.09 -11.76
N ALA A 297 4.58 4.17 -10.44
CA ALA A 297 3.56 3.39 -9.74
C ALA A 297 2.13 3.77 -10.16
N ASN A 298 1.85 5.06 -10.41
CA ASN A 298 0.54 5.50 -10.91
C ASN A 298 0.31 5.05 -12.35
N ARG A 299 1.32 5.15 -13.23
CA ARG A 299 1.24 4.66 -14.62
C ARG A 299 0.99 3.15 -14.71
N GLN A 300 1.39 2.39 -13.68
CA GLN A 300 1.07 0.96 -13.61
C GLN A 300 -0.44 0.72 -13.52
N TRP A 301 -1.20 1.64 -12.92
CA TRP A 301 -2.63 1.44 -12.62
C TRP A 301 -3.56 2.30 -13.46
N ILE A 302 -3.10 3.46 -13.92
CA ILE A 302 -3.93 4.46 -14.58
C ILE A 302 -3.40 4.68 -15.98
N ASP A 303 -4.19 4.27 -16.96
CA ASP A 303 -4.05 4.60 -18.37
C ASP A 303 -5.18 5.55 -18.82
N THR A 304 -5.23 5.91 -20.08
CA THR A 304 -6.25 6.80 -20.65
C THR A 304 -7.69 6.27 -20.54
N ARG A 305 -7.87 5.00 -20.24
CA ARG A 305 -9.18 4.37 -20.02
C ARG A 305 -9.59 4.39 -18.53
N GLY A 306 -8.69 4.73 -17.62
CA GLY A 306 -8.94 4.73 -16.17
C GLY A 306 -8.86 6.10 -15.53
N GLY A 307 -8.33 7.12 -16.23
CA GLY A 307 -8.21 8.45 -15.67
C GLY A 307 -7.18 9.33 -16.37
N TRP A 308 -6.66 10.31 -15.65
CA TRP A 308 -5.74 11.32 -16.14
C TRP A 308 -4.45 11.29 -15.33
N ILE A 309 -3.32 11.26 -16.02
CA ILE A 309 -1.98 11.45 -15.44
C ILE A 309 -1.56 12.90 -15.67
N THR A 310 -1.22 13.60 -14.59
CA THR A 310 -0.83 15.01 -14.62
C THR A 310 0.62 15.18 -14.15
N PRO A 311 1.36 16.18 -14.64
CA PRO A 311 2.69 16.48 -14.11
C PRO A 311 2.62 16.71 -12.60
N VAL A 312 3.70 16.35 -11.90
CA VAL A 312 3.79 16.57 -10.44
C VAL A 312 3.69 18.06 -10.12
N ARG A 313 2.82 18.42 -9.18
CA ARG A 313 2.56 19.80 -8.73
C ARG A 313 2.06 20.78 -9.80
N ASP A 314 1.35 20.28 -10.81
CA ASP A 314 0.74 21.09 -11.87
C ASP A 314 -0.77 21.27 -11.61
N ALA A 315 -1.12 22.36 -10.92
CA ALA A 315 -2.53 22.70 -10.64
C ALA A 315 -3.35 22.91 -11.91
N SER A 316 -2.76 23.46 -12.98
CA SER A 316 -3.46 23.71 -14.24
C SER A 316 -3.84 22.40 -14.94
N ALA A 317 -2.93 21.43 -14.98
CA ALA A 317 -3.21 20.10 -15.55
C ALA A 317 -4.29 19.37 -14.75
N ILE A 318 -4.26 19.46 -13.40
CA ILE A 318 -5.30 18.89 -12.53
C ILE A 318 -6.65 19.57 -12.82
N THR A 319 -6.68 20.91 -12.98
CA THR A 319 -7.90 21.67 -13.31
C THR A 319 -8.50 21.18 -14.64
N GLN A 320 -7.67 21.00 -15.68
CA GLN A 320 -8.14 20.48 -16.96
C GLN A 320 -8.72 19.06 -16.84
N ALA A 321 -8.10 18.21 -16.03
CA ALA A 321 -8.62 16.86 -15.79
C ALA A 321 -9.97 16.90 -15.01
N LEU A 322 -10.12 17.81 -14.03
CA LEU A 322 -11.38 18.01 -13.33
C LEU A 322 -12.50 18.52 -14.26
N LEU A 323 -12.17 19.47 -15.16
CA LEU A 323 -13.10 19.96 -16.16
C LEU A 323 -13.54 18.84 -17.13
N GLN A 324 -12.61 18.03 -17.61
CA GLN A 324 -12.93 16.88 -18.47
C GLN A 324 -13.82 15.86 -17.73
N ALA A 325 -13.52 15.56 -16.46
CA ALA A 325 -14.35 14.66 -15.64
C ALA A 325 -15.79 15.18 -15.46
N HIS A 326 -15.96 16.50 -15.39
CA HIS A 326 -17.27 17.13 -15.33
C HIS A 326 -17.96 17.21 -16.70
N ASP A 327 -17.27 17.72 -17.72
CA ASP A 327 -17.84 18.05 -19.03
C ASP A 327 -18.11 16.79 -19.88
N LEU A 328 -17.44 15.65 -19.57
CA LEU A 328 -17.55 14.36 -20.26
C LEU A 328 -18.01 13.22 -19.31
N PRO A 329 -19.20 13.30 -18.71
CA PRO A 329 -19.63 12.41 -17.63
C PRO A 329 -19.71 10.93 -18.08
N ASP A 330 -20.09 10.64 -19.34
CA ASP A 330 -20.14 9.27 -19.85
C ASP A 330 -18.74 8.67 -20.00
N GLN A 331 -17.76 9.46 -20.44
CA GLN A 331 -16.36 9.04 -20.49
C GLN A 331 -15.82 8.78 -19.07
N ALA A 332 -16.06 9.69 -18.13
CA ALA A 332 -15.65 9.53 -16.73
C ALA A 332 -16.28 8.26 -16.11
N ARG A 333 -17.54 7.99 -16.41
CA ARG A 333 -18.22 6.77 -15.96
C ARG A 333 -17.60 5.51 -16.58
N ALA A 334 -17.29 5.52 -17.87
CA ALA A 334 -16.63 4.40 -18.54
C ALA A 334 -15.24 4.13 -17.95
N MET A 335 -14.47 5.18 -17.63
CA MET A 335 -13.20 5.07 -16.91
C MET A 335 -13.36 4.41 -15.55
N GLY A 336 -14.37 4.79 -14.78
CA GLY A 336 -14.66 4.21 -13.48
C GLY A 336 -14.99 2.72 -13.58
N LEU A 337 -15.82 2.30 -14.54
CA LEU A 337 -16.14 0.89 -14.79
C LEU A 337 -14.89 0.09 -15.15
N HIS A 338 -14.07 0.60 -16.06
CA HIS A 338 -12.78 -0.01 -16.42
C HIS A 338 -11.88 -0.19 -15.18
N ASN A 339 -11.81 0.82 -14.31
CA ASN A 339 -11.04 0.76 -13.08
C ASN A 339 -11.54 -0.34 -12.16
N ARG A 340 -12.85 -0.45 -11.97
CA ARG A 340 -13.47 -1.50 -11.15
C ARG A 340 -13.09 -2.90 -11.64
N GLU A 341 -13.28 -3.18 -12.92
CA GLU A 341 -12.93 -4.47 -13.53
C GLU A 341 -11.44 -4.79 -13.36
N ARG A 342 -10.58 -3.78 -13.52
CA ARG A 342 -9.15 -3.93 -13.34
C ARG A 342 -8.78 -4.31 -11.92
N ILE A 343 -9.37 -3.65 -10.91
CA ILE A 343 -9.10 -3.96 -9.50
C ILE A 343 -9.60 -5.35 -9.11
N GLU A 344 -10.79 -5.74 -9.54
CA GLU A 344 -11.32 -7.08 -9.28
C GLU A 344 -10.41 -8.19 -9.81
N ARG A 345 -9.90 -8.02 -11.02
CA ARG A 345 -9.03 -8.98 -11.68
C ARG A 345 -7.61 -8.99 -11.12
N ASP A 346 -6.99 -7.80 -10.92
CA ASP A 346 -5.54 -7.69 -10.76
C ASP A 346 -5.11 -7.28 -9.33
N ALA A 347 -5.98 -6.63 -8.55
CA ALA A 347 -5.61 -6.01 -7.27
C ALA A 347 -6.64 -6.19 -6.15
N SER A 348 -7.53 -7.17 -6.24
CA SER A 348 -8.40 -7.50 -5.12
C SER A 348 -7.57 -8.03 -3.95
N ARG A 349 -7.83 -7.55 -2.72
CA ARG A 349 -7.10 -8.00 -1.52
C ARG A 349 -7.15 -9.52 -1.36
N ARG A 350 -8.31 -10.12 -1.57
CA ARG A 350 -8.48 -11.58 -1.52
C ARG A 350 -7.55 -12.29 -2.49
N GLY A 351 -7.53 -11.87 -3.76
CA GLY A 351 -6.68 -12.46 -4.80
C GLY A 351 -5.18 -12.28 -4.50
N GLN A 352 -4.78 -11.11 -3.99
CA GLN A 352 -3.40 -10.86 -3.60
C GLN A 352 -2.97 -11.73 -2.40
N MET A 353 -3.83 -11.90 -1.41
CA MET A 353 -3.56 -12.76 -0.26
C MET A 353 -3.57 -14.24 -0.64
N ASP A 354 -4.39 -14.68 -1.60
CA ASP A 354 -4.35 -16.04 -2.14
C ASP A 354 -3.03 -16.31 -2.89
N ARG A 355 -2.55 -15.30 -3.63
CA ARG A 355 -1.23 -15.35 -4.26
C ARG A 355 -0.12 -15.43 -3.23
N MET A 356 -0.17 -14.58 -2.19
CA MET A 356 0.81 -14.61 -1.10
C MET A 356 0.79 -15.94 -0.34
N TRP A 357 -0.39 -16.51 -0.12
CA TRP A 357 -0.54 -17.81 0.53
C TRP A 357 0.16 -18.94 -0.25
N LYS A 358 0.04 -18.92 -1.57
CA LYS A 358 0.77 -19.86 -2.45
C LYS A 358 2.28 -19.65 -2.36
N LEU A 359 2.74 -18.38 -2.30
CA LEU A 359 4.17 -18.08 -2.16
C LEU A 359 4.72 -18.55 -0.81
N TYR A 360 3.99 -18.40 0.29
CA TYR A 360 4.39 -18.98 1.58
C TYR A 360 4.56 -20.51 1.47
N GLY A 361 3.61 -21.20 0.86
CA GLY A 361 3.73 -22.63 0.65
C GLY A 361 4.93 -23.02 -0.20
N GLN A 362 5.26 -22.25 -1.24
CA GLN A 362 6.45 -22.47 -2.07
C GLN A 362 7.74 -22.33 -1.25
N VAL A 363 7.82 -21.31 -0.39
CA VAL A 363 9.00 -21.08 0.46
C VAL A 363 9.23 -22.20 1.47
N LEU A 364 8.15 -22.86 1.91
CA LEU A 364 8.21 -24.01 2.82
C LEU A 364 8.56 -25.34 2.14
N ALA A 365 8.38 -25.41 0.82
CA ALA A 365 8.69 -26.65 0.07
C ALA A 365 10.22 -26.82 -0.09
N PRO A 366 10.78 -28.00 0.21
CA PRO A 366 12.23 -28.22 0.29
C PRO A 366 13.00 -28.06 -1.02
N ASN A 367 12.34 -27.90 -2.18
CA ASN A 367 12.96 -28.03 -3.51
C ASN A 367 13.03 -26.73 -4.34
N LEU A 368 12.87 -25.52 -3.76
CA LEU A 368 12.80 -24.28 -4.56
C LEU A 368 13.99 -23.33 -4.44
N LYS A 369 15.12 -23.76 -3.87
CA LYS A 369 16.38 -23.02 -3.98
C LYS A 369 16.90 -23.16 -5.42
N GLY A 370 16.66 -22.19 -6.28
CA GLY A 370 17.28 -22.13 -7.61
C GLY A 370 16.37 -21.88 -8.82
N GLN A 371 15.09 -21.58 -8.66
CA GLN A 371 14.29 -21.11 -9.79
C GLN A 371 14.58 -19.62 -10.06
N PRO A 372 14.91 -19.24 -11.32
CA PRO A 372 15.10 -17.83 -11.67
C PRO A 372 13.80 -17.04 -11.41
N PRO A 373 13.92 -15.73 -11.13
CA PRO A 373 12.76 -14.87 -10.93
C PRO A 373 11.84 -14.99 -12.14
N VAL A 374 10.56 -15.24 -11.87
CA VAL A 374 9.53 -15.20 -12.91
C VAL A 374 9.52 -13.77 -13.42
N ALA A 375 9.95 -13.58 -14.66
CA ALA A 375 9.90 -12.28 -15.31
C ALA A 375 8.47 -11.72 -15.22
N PRO A 376 8.30 -10.43 -14.90
CA PRO A 376 6.99 -9.82 -14.91
C PRO A 376 6.34 -10.06 -16.28
N ALA A 377 5.11 -10.50 -16.29
CA ALA A 377 4.35 -10.64 -17.53
C ALA A 377 4.40 -9.31 -18.25
N LYS A 378 5.14 -9.25 -19.36
CA LYS A 378 5.17 -8.08 -20.23
C LYS A 378 3.74 -7.78 -20.60
N GLY A 379 3.20 -6.68 -20.09
CA GLY A 379 1.93 -6.15 -20.52
C GLY A 379 1.95 -6.11 -22.04
N ARG A 380 1.06 -6.85 -22.69
CA ARG A 380 0.85 -6.71 -24.13
C ARG A 380 0.45 -5.26 -24.36
N GLN A 381 1.38 -4.49 -24.90
CA GLN A 381 1.04 -3.24 -25.58
C GLN A 381 0.15 -3.65 -26.76
N ALA A 382 -1.08 -3.22 -26.73
CA ALA A 382 -2.00 -3.15 -27.86
C ALA A 382 -2.71 -1.80 -27.80
#